data_81394c39cc3eb59f5a747e14ccccb32b
#
_entry.id   81394c39cc3eb59f5a747e14ccccb32b
#
_cell.length_a   1.000
_cell.length_b   1.000
_cell.length_c   1.000
_cell.angle_alpha   90.00
_cell.angle_beta   90.00
_cell.angle_gamma   90.00
#
_symmetry.space_group_name_H-M   'P 1'
#
loop_
_entity.id
_entity.type
_entity.pdbx_description
1 polymer ?
#
loop_
_entity_poly.entity_id
_entity_poly.type
_entity_poly.pdbx_seq_one_letter_code
_entity_poly.pdbx_strand_id
1 'polypeptide(L)'
;MAETRKKSVEDKKRPRPRKEEIREPGMPPWFKKLVFAVSILVLLIVLGTAAFFINIFGGGGSKVVIEVEGPEEVVRGVPFEVDVSISNETDSLVTGAELNLSLSEGIKNLGDLNEGGIFTEQIGDFGGGSLAKRTYRFLAVGGDGEKEAVFGLSYFSSHQNRFETKANWKTQISGSAVELSVQKPEQILPGSVFELNIQYENTSDLDLPEGVLELKYPSSFRFSGASLTPDSLNNYWRLGELRSGSSGKLEVRGILEGSDGNSFVLPVIFSARFLGEDFPIAEEEVELTVSPSPVGLSLQVNRRSDYVARIGDRLSYTIRYENLSGIALTDVVIKAELTGDLYDFSSFTSNGRANPAAHTVGWDVSNIPALRLVDAGSSGEVGFEIKAKDQFPISRLNDKNFSLHLDVEFTSPSVPYYISASETRAETSLETKVAGLIRVDAKAFYRDTVSKIVNEGPMPPKAGEPTEYTVHLLITNYGTDVSNVYMRAFLPQNADWTGVVKSNIDTVPLYNEETREVSWKIDKIRATKGILDEPLAAVFQIKATPNSSDLGNFQGLVSATVISATDDFTGLELTGSDIALTTSLPDDVTVGQNGGRVVP
;
A
#
# COMPACT_ATOMS: atom_id res chain seq x y z
N MET A 1 12.45 -48.27 -39.60
CA MET A 1 12.25 -47.84 -41.01
C MET A 1 12.34 -46.32 -40.98
N ALA A 2 13.22 -45.67 -41.54
CA ALA A 2 14.36 -45.54 -42.41
C ALA A 2 15.10 -44.28 -41.88
N GLU A 3 16.27 -44.33 -41.48
CA GLU A 3 17.58 -44.05 -42.12
C GLU A 3 17.53 -43.06 -43.30
N THR A 4 18.18 -41.91 -43.15
CA THR A 4 18.84 -41.23 -44.25
C THR A 4 20.03 -40.40 -43.75
N ARG A 5 21.18 -40.97 -43.94
CA ARG A 5 22.47 -40.54 -44.51
C ARG A 5 22.83 -39.06 -44.55
N LYS A 6 23.90 -38.78 -43.85
CA LYS A 6 24.88 -37.69 -44.03
C LYS A 6 25.60 -37.85 -45.38
N LYS A 7 25.72 -36.77 -46.14
CA LYS A 7 26.73 -36.61 -47.21
C LYS A 7 27.71 -35.49 -46.78
N SER A 8 28.96 -35.89 -46.64
CA SER A 8 30.13 -35.01 -46.53
C SER A 8 30.40 -34.37 -47.88
N VAL A 9 30.70 -33.08 -47.91
CA VAL A 9 31.27 -32.36 -49.03
C VAL A 9 32.69 -31.99 -48.70
N GLU A 10 33.61 -32.60 -49.41
CA GLU A 10 35.06 -32.29 -49.44
C GLU A 10 35.29 -30.88 -49.94
N ASP A 11 36.02 -30.09 -49.20
CA ASP A 11 36.45 -28.75 -49.60
C ASP A 11 37.86 -28.80 -50.19
N LYS A 12 37.95 -28.57 -51.52
CA LYS A 12 39.19 -28.55 -52.31
C LYS A 12 40.04 -27.32 -51.94
N LYS A 13 41.21 -27.57 -51.40
CA LYS A 13 42.31 -26.58 -51.22
C LYS A 13 42.69 -25.96 -52.57
N ARG A 14 42.54 -24.64 -52.69
CA ARG A 14 43.22 -23.80 -53.70
C ARG A 14 44.58 -23.40 -53.20
N PRO A 15 45.61 -23.35 -54.08
CA PRO A 15 46.98 -23.01 -53.71
C PRO A 15 47.11 -21.50 -53.44
N ARG A 16 47.85 -21.12 -52.41
CA ARG A 16 48.21 -19.75 -52.06
C ARG A 16 49.24 -19.19 -53.06
N PRO A 17 49.13 -17.92 -53.46
CA PRO A 17 50.20 -17.25 -54.23
C PRO A 17 51.41 -16.97 -53.37
N ARG A 18 52.57 -17.16 -53.98
CA ARG A 18 53.91 -16.94 -53.48
C ARG A 18 54.10 -15.43 -53.22
N LYS A 19 54.36 -15.02 -51.95
CA LYS A 19 54.78 -13.66 -51.61
C LYS A 19 56.23 -13.47 -52.04
N GLU A 20 56.44 -12.56 -52.97
CA GLU A 20 57.77 -12.01 -53.22
C GLU A 20 58.22 -11.19 -52.00
N GLU A 21 59.36 -11.58 -51.43
CA GLU A 21 60.07 -10.79 -50.42
C GLU A 21 60.71 -9.56 -51.07
N ILE A 22 60.10 -8.40 -50.86
CA ILE A 22 60.78 -7.12 -51.13
C ILE A 22 61.80 -6.94 -50.00
N ARG A 23 63.09 -7.15 -50.35
CA ARG A 23 64.23 -6.77 -49.48
C ARG A 23 64.29 -5.26 -49.41
N GLU A 24 63.88 -4.70 -48.28
CA GLU A 24 64.21 -3.30 -47.94
C GLU A 24 65.74 -3.14 -47.83
N PRO A 25 66.33 -2.06 -48.34
CA PRO A 25 67.78 -1.80 -48.17
C PRO A 25 68.13 -1.54 -46.71
N GLY A 26 68.85 -2.44 -46.14
CA GLY A 26 69.29 -2.37 -44.74
C GLY A 26 70.08 -1.07 -44.45
N MET A 27 69.61 -0.35 -43.46
CA MET A 27 70.32 0.84 -42.97
C MET A 27 71.78 0.56 -42.67
N PRO A 28 72.69 1.47 -43.08
CA PRO A 28 74.12 1.28 -42.87
C PRO A 28 74.49 1.17 -41.38
N PRO A 29 75.43 0.34 -41.01
CA PRO A 29 75.76 0.03 -39.60
C PRO A 29 76.13 1.25 -38.74
N TRP A 30 76.60 2.31 -39.33
CA TRP A 30 76.86 3.57 -38.63
C TRP A 30 75.53 4.30 -38.23
N PHE A 31 74.53 4.22 -39.05
CA PHE A 31 73.20 4.84 -38.78
C PHE A 31 72.49 4.12 -37.63
N LYS A 32 72.61 2.79 -37.54
CA LYS A 32 72.03 2.03 -36.38
C LYS A 32 72.77 2.44 -35.07
N LYS A 33 74.07 2.70 -35.12
CA LYS A 33 74.83 3.20 -33.95
C LYS A 33 74.38 4.62 -33.58
N LEU A 34 74.12 5.48 -34.56
CA LEU A 34 73.65 6.84 -34.35
C LEU A 34 72.26 6.85 -33.75
N VAL A 35 71.32 6.05 -34.27
CA VAL A 35 69.94 5.91 -33.74
C VAL A 35 70.00 5.37 -32.32
N PHE A 36 70.84 4.38 -32.04
CA PHE A 36 71.02 3.83 -30.69
C PHE A 36 71.58 4.87 -29.70
N ALA A 37 72.58 5.65 -30.12
CA ALA A 37 73.16 6.73 -29.31
C ALA A 37 72.18 7.87 -29.05
N VAL A 38 71.37 8.24 -30.05
CA VAL A 38 70.27 9.23 -29.91
C VAL A 38 69.15 8.71 -29.01
N SER A 39 68.83 7.43 -29.11
CA SER A 39 67.80 6.81 -28.23
C SER A 39 68.28 6.78 -26.77
N ILE A 40 69.54 6.50 -26.51
CA ILE A 40 70.11 6.56 -25.15
C ILE A 40 70.12 8.00 -24.64
N LEU A 41 70.50 8.99 -25.49
CA LEU A 41 70.50 10.40 -25.11
C LEU A 41 69.08 10.90 -24.79
N VAL A 42 68.08 10.52 -25.60
CA VAL A 42 66.62 10.82 -25.32
C VAL A 42 66.19 10.15 -24.04
N LEU A 43 66.56 8.88 -23.80
CA LEU A 43 66.24 8.17 -22.57
C LEU A 43 66.86 8.85 -21.33
N LEU A 44 68.10 9.29 -21.43
CA LEU A 44 68.80 10.03 -20.37
C LEU A 44 68.14 11.40 -20.11
N ILE A 45 67.72 12.09 -21.17
CA ILE A 45 67.00 13.36 -21.04
C ILE A 45 65.60 13.12 -20.38
N VAL A 46 64.86 12.06 -20.79
CA VAL A 46 63.61 11.70 -20.17
C VAL A 46 63.78 11.28 -18.71
N LEU A 47 64.78 10.47 -18.39
CA LEU A 47 65.13 10.10 -17.02
C LEU A 47 65.62 11.29 -16.19
N GLY A 48 66.38 12.17 -16.77
CA GLY A 48 66.84 13.40 -16.12
C GLY A 48 65.70 14.39 -15.87
N THR A 49 64.81 14.55 -16.84
CA THR A 49 63.62 15.39 -16.66
C THR A 49 62.61 14.75 -15.67
N ALA A 50 62.43 13.44 -15.71
CA ALA A 50 61.63 12.75 -14.73
C ALA A 50 62.19 12.86 -13.31
N ALA A 51 63.49 12.65 -13.13
CA ALA A 51 64.21 12.86 -11.86
C ALA A 51 64.15 14.32 -11.39
N PHE A 52 64.26 15.28 -12.34
CA PHE A 52 64.11 16.71 -12.05
C PHE A 52 62.67 17.07 -11.63
N PHE A 53 61.66 16.52 -12.30
CA PHE A 53 60.30 16.70 -11.90
C PHE A 53 59.96 15.99 -10.58
N ILE A 54 60.48 14.80 -10.33
CA ILE A 54 60.36 14.11 -9.03
C ILE A 54 61.06 14.91 -7.92
N ASN A 55 62.20 15.56 -8.19
CA ASN A 55 62.94 16.37 -7.21
C ASN A 55 62.28 17.76 -6.98
N ILE A 56 61.62 18.33 -7.97
CA ILE A 56 60.90 19.62 -7.85
C ILE A 56 59.45 19.46 -7.36
N PHE A 57 58.75 18.42 -7.81
CA PHE A 57 57.37 18.16 -7.46
C PHE A 57 57.19 16.99 -6.47
N GLY A 58 58.21 16.14 -6.30
CA GLY A 58 58.32 15.13 -5.26
C GLY A 58 59.09 15.62 -4.04
N GLY A 59 59.09 16.95 -3.82
CA GLY A 59 59.69 17.50 -2.60
C GLY A 59 59.00 16.87 -1.40
N GLY A 60 59.76 16.14 -0.60
CA GLY A 60 59.41 15.79 0.77
C GLY A 60 59.18 17.05 1.57
N GLY A 61 58.10 17.79 1.24
CA GLY A 61 57.57 18.85 2.07
C GLY A 61 56.96 18.17 3.29
N SER A 62 57.50 18.46 4.44
CA SER A 62 56.91 18.18 5.72
C SER A 62 55.42 18.46 5.64
N LYS A 63 54.60 17.48 5.95
CA LYS A 63 53.13 17.49 5.83
C LYS A 63 52.50 17.09 7.15
N VAL A 64 51.26 17.42 7.31
CA VAL A 64 50.44 16.81 8.36
C VAL A 64 49.97 15.45 7.87
N VAL A 65 50.20 14.42 8.64
CA VAL A 65 49.88 13.04 8.31
C VAL A 65 48.83 12.55 9.28
N ILE A 66 47.81 11.85 8.77
CA ILE A 66 46.87 11.08 9.57
C ILE A 66 47.19 9.61 9.34
N GLU A 67 47.31 8.86 10.41
CA GLU A 67 47.41 7.41 10.42
C GLU A 67 46.22 6.88 11.24
N VAL A 68 45.57 5.86 10.72
CA VAL A 68 44.41 5.24 11.36
C VAL A 68 44.68 3.76 11.52
N GLU A 69 44.61 3.31 12.78
CA GLU A 69 44.80 1.90 13.14
C GLU A 69 43.54 1.37 13.79
N GLY A 70 43.07 0.23 13.36
CA GLY A 70 41.88 -0.45 13.89
C GLY A 70 41.80 -1.89 13.42
N PRO A 71 40.86 -2.67 13.92
CA PRO A 71 40.73 -4.08 13.59
C PRO A 71 40.33 -4.26 12.10
N GLU A 72 40.96 -5.23 11.44
CA GLU A 72 40.62 -5.60 10.06
C GLU A 72 39.29 -6.35 9.96
N GLU A 73 38.85 -7.00 11.05
CA GLU A 73 37.60 -7.73 11.16
C GLU A 73 36.90 -7.40 12.46
N VAL A 74 35.58 -7.20 12.41
CA VAL A 74 34.73 -6.88 13.55
C VAL A 74 33.43 -7.67 13.51
N VAL A 75 32.88 -7.95 14.69
CA VAL A 75 31.64 -8.69 14.86
C VAL A 75 30.50 -7.71 15.20
N ARG A 76 29.33 -7.87 14.59
CA ARG A 76 28.16 -7.06 14.92
C ARG A 76 27.80 -7.15 16.39
N GLY A 77 27.53 -5.98 17.00
CA GLY A 77 27.16 -5.90 18.41
C GLY A 77 28.35 -5.87 19.37
N VAL A 78 29.57 -6.06 18.90
CA VAL A 78 30.80 -5.95 19.71
C VAL A 78 31.42 -4.58 19.50
N PRO A 79 31.53 -3.74 20.56
CA PRO A 79 32.26 -2.48 20.48
C PRO A 79 33.74 -2.69 20.20
N PHE A 80 34.33 -1.86 19.35
CA PHE A 80 35.75 -1.89 19.03
C PHE A 80 36.31 -0.48 19.01
N GLU A 81 37.65 -0.36 19.08
CA GLU A 81 38.35 0.90 19.11
C GLU A 81 39.15 1.10 17.83
N VAL A 82 39.21 2.35 17.37
CA VAL A 82 40.01 2.80 16.26
C VAL A 82 40.86 3.97 16.71
N ASP A 83 42.16 3.83 16.60
CA ASP A 83 43.15 4.84 16.98
C ASP A 83 43.50 5.72 15.79
N VAL A 84 43.44 7.02 15.99
CA VAL A 84 43.82 8.04 14.99
C VAL A 84 45.01 8.83 15.50
N SER A 85 46.09 8.74 14.80
CA SER A 85 47.31 9.49 15.05
C SER A 85 47.48 10.63 14.06
N ILE A 86 47.57 11.85 14.53
CA ILE A 86 47.76 13.07 13.70
C ILE A 86 49.14 13.63 14.01
N SER A 87 50.05 13.56 13.03
CA SER A 87 51.41 14.00 13.13
C SER A 87 51.64 15.28 12.32
N ASN A 88 52.17 16.33 12.95
CA ASN A 88 52.61 17.51 12.24
C ASN A 88 54.12 17.36 11.93
N GLU A 89 54.44 16.81 10.78
CA GLU A 89 55.83 16.65 10.31
C GLU A 89 56.43 17.96 9.73
N THR A 90 55.71 19.08 9.81
CA THR A 90 56.20 20.40 9.42
C THR A 90 56.99 21.05 10.55
N ASP A 91 57.83 22.02 10.24
CA ASP A 91 58.53 22.85 11.23
C ASP A 91 57.68 24.02 11.75
N SER A 92 56.40 24.10 11.35
CA SER A 92 55.52 25.24 11.61
C SER A 92 54.33 24.86 12.47
N LEU A 93 53.75 25.86 13.16
CA LEU A 93 52.49 25.73 13.86
C LEU A 93 51.34 25.50 12.87
N VAL A 94 50.53 24.50 13.13
CA VAL A 94 49.23 24.26 12.49
C VAL A 94 48.17 24.81 13.40
N THR A 95 47.21 25.58 12.84
CA THR A 95 46.15 26.22 13.63
C THR A 95 44.76 25.81 13.16
N GLY A 96 43.82 25.79 14.08
CA GLY A 96 42.42 25.51 13.80
C GLY A 96 42.18 24.14 13.16
N ALA A 97 42.92 23.13 13.60
CA ALA A 97 42.78 21.79 13.09
C ALA A 97 41.43 21.17 13.53
N GLU A 98 40.73 20.67 12.55
CA GLU A 98 39.39 20.07 12.70
C GLU A 98 39.36 18.71 12.00
N LEU A 99 39.03 17.69 12.77
CA LEU A 99 38.90 16.31 12.28
C LEU A 99 37.44 16.00 11.97
N ASN A 100 37.18 15.64 10.74
CA ASN A 100 35.88 15.22 10.25
C ASN A 100 35.90 13.70 10.02
N LEU A 101 34.97 13.01 10.66
CA LEU A 101 34.81 11.57 10.54
C LEU A 101 33.52 11.27 9.77
N SER A 102 33.65 10.53 8.68
CA SER A 102 32.53 10.00 7.92
C SER A 102 32.52 8.48 7.99
N LEU A 103 31.42 7.91 8.49
CA LEU A 103 31.23 6.48 8.66
C LEU A 103 30.34 5.94 7.56
N SER A 104 30.67 4.77 7.00
CA SER A 104 29.77 4.05 6.13
C SER A 104 28.58 3.51 6.91
N GLU A 105 27.47 3.25 6.21
CA GLU A 105 26.29 2.61 6.81
C GLU A 105 26.68 1.29 7.50
N GLY A 106 26.15 1.09 8.71
CA GLY A 106 26.40 -0.11 9.51
C GLY A 106 27.56 0.02 10.50
N ILE A 107 28.23 1.18 10.61
CA ILE A 107 29.12 1.51 11.73
C ILE A 107 28.55 2.72 12.47
N LYS A 108 28.47 2.64 13.80
CA LYS A 108 28.02 3.71 14.69
C LYS A 108 29.14 4.16 15.60
N ASN A 109 29.23 5.47 15.84
CA ASN A 109 30.16 6.05 16.82
C ASN A 109 29.47 6.09 18.20
N LEU A 110 29.94 5.30 19.15
CA LEU A 110 29.40 5.27 20.50
C LEU A 110 29.72 6.55 21.33
N GLY A 111 30.64 7.39 20.87
CA GLY A 111 30.93 8.70 21.48
C GLY A 111 29.96 9.81 21.06
N ASP A 112 29.29 9.64 19.92
CA ASP A 112 28.28 10.57 19.41
C ASP A 112 27.29 9.80 18.50
N LEU A 113 26.07 9.64 18.98
CA LEU A 113 24.99 8.91 18.32
C LEU A 113 24.14 9.78 17.36
N ASN A 114 24.59 11.02 17.07
CA ASN A 114 23.85 11.88 16.15
C ASN A 114 23.73 11.24 14.74
N GLU A 115 22.54 11.23 14.19
CA GLU A 115 22.18 10.57 12.92
C GLU A 115 22.84 11.21 11.67
N GLY A 116 23.64 12.26 11.82
CA GLY A 116 24.14 13.06 10.70
C GLY A 116 25.25 12.40 9.85
N GLY A 117 25.80 11.25 10.23
CA GLY A 117 26.83 10.51 9.48
C GLY A 117 28.20 11.20 9.37
N ILE A 118 28.33 12.44 9.79
CA ILE A 118 29.59 13.21 9.84
C ILE A 118 29.75 13.76 11.24
N PHE A 119 30.80 13.29 11.92
CA PHE A 119 31.20 13.78 13.22
C PHE A 119 32.38 14.74 13.04
N THR A 120 32.36 15.87 13.74
CA THR A 120 33.42 16.89 13.67
C THR A 120 33.97 17.14 15.06
N GLU A 121 35.31 17.01 15.21
CA GLU A 121 36.05 17.28 16.45
C GLU A 121 37.11 18.36 16.23
N GLN A 122 37.14 19.34 17.12
CA GLN A 122 38.18 20.36 17.14
C GLN A 122 39.43 19.78 17.79
N ILE A 123 40.50 19.60 17.01
CA ILE A 123 41.82 19.17 17.51
C ILE A 123 42.58 20.36 18.08
N GLY A 124 42.33 21.56 17.54
CA GLY A 124 43.00 22.81 17.95
C GLY A 124 44.33 23.04 17.27
N ASP A 125 45.19 23.83 17.94
CA ASP A 125 46.48 24.22 17.42
C ASP A 125 47.57 23.25 17.89
N PHE A 126 48.47 22.83 16.99
CA PHE A 126 49.59 21.97 17.38
C PHE A 126 50.89 22.30 16.61
N GLY A 127 52.00 22.30 17.36
CA GLY A 127 53.32 22.73 16.87
C GLY A 127 53.98 21.74 15.93
N GLY A 128 55.02 22.19 15.25
CA GLY A 128 55.86 21.33 14.42
C GLY A 128 56.49 20.17 15.21
N GLY A 129 56.48 18.96 14.64
CA GLY A 129 56.97 17.74 15.27
C GLY A 129 56.06 17.17 16.38
N SER A 130 54.90 17.75 16.61
CA SER A 130 53.96 17.23 17.65
C SER A 130 53.02 16.14 17.09
N LEU A 131 52.57 15.28 18.00
CA LEU A 131 51.64 14.17 17.72
C LEU A 131 50.41 14.35 18.60
N ALA A 132 49.22 14.31 17.97
CA ALA A 132 47.95 14.22 18.65
C ALA A 132 47.35 12.82 18.40
N LYS A 133 46.83 12.19 19.46
CA LYS A 133 46.17 10.89 19.37
C LYS A 133 44.72 11.00 19.79
N ARG A 134 43.85 10.26 19.11
CA ARG A 134 42.44 10.11 19.43
C ARG A 134 42.03 8.64 19.30
N THR A 135 41.24 8.16 20.22
CA THR A 135 40.66 6.82 20.17
C THR A 135 39.15 6.95 20.04
N TYR A 136 38.58 6.39 19.01
CA TYR A 136 37.13 6.35 18.78
C TYR A 136 36.61 4.96 19.08
N ARG A 137 35.46 4.90 19.76
CA ARG A 137 34.80 3.65 20.06
C ARG A 137 33.61 3.48 19.14
N PHE A 138 33.64 2.45 18.32
CA PHE A 138 32.62 2.15 17.34
C PHE A 138 31.86 0.87 17.65
N LEU A 139 30.69 0.73 17.02
CA LEU A 139 29.85 -0.45 17.04
C LEU A 139 29.47 -0.82 15.62
N ALA A 140 29.69 -2.08 15.22
CA ALA A 140 29.21 -2.63 13.98
C ALA A 140 27.74 -3.06 14.16
N VAL A 141 26.83 -2.55 13.29
CA VAL A 141 25.38 -2.83 13.32
C VAL A 141 24.81 -3.17 11.95
N GLY A 142 25.60 -3.01 10.89
CA GLY A 142 25.15 -3.30 9.51
C GLY A 142 25.29 -4.78 9.13
N GLY A 143 24.84 -5.11 7.92
CA GLY A 143 25.07 -6.43 7.32
C GLY A 143 26.54 -6.74 7.08
N ASP A 144 26.83 -8.04 6.91
CA ASP A 144 28.19 -8.52 6.62
C ASP A 144 28.76 -7.86 5.37
N GLY A 145 30.08 -7.68 5.36
CA GLY A 145 30.81 -7.08 4.25
C GLY A 145 31.79 -5.99 4.65
N GLU A 146 32.56 -5.49 3.66
CA GLU A 146 33.53 -4.43 3.87
C GLU A 146 32.83 -3.11 4.20
N LYS A 147 33.32 -2.44 5.25
CA LYS A 147 32.90 -1.11 5.70
C LYS A 147 34.11 -0.19 5.76
N GLU A 148 33.86 1.11 5.58
CA GLU A 148 34.89 2.13 5.52
C GLU A 148 34.57 3.31 6.44
N ALA A 149 35.58 3.84 7.11
CA ALA A 149 35.52 5.12 7.77
C ALA A 149 36.58 6.06 7.14
N VAL A 150 36.17 7.29 6.85
CA VAL A 150 37.02 8.32 6.27
C VAL A 150 37.27 9.39 7.32
N PHE A 151 38.56 9.61 7.63
CA PHE A 151 39.01 10.63 8.56
C PHE A 151 39.65 11.77 7.75
N GLY A 152 39.00 12.91 7.71
CA GLY A 152 39.44 14.11 7.01
C GLY A 152 39.86 15.18 8.00
N LEU A 153 41.13 15.59 7.98
CA LEU A 153 41.65 16.69 8.78
C LEU A 153 41.77 17.96 7.95
N SER A 154 41.05 18.98 8.34
CA SER A 154 41.25 20.33 7.78
C SER A 154 41.98 21.20 8.78
N TYR A 155 42.96 22.01 8.29
CA TYR A 155 43.80 22.87 9.13
C TYR A 155 44.32 24.07 8.35
N PHE A 156 44.78 25.08 9.07
CA PHE A 156 45.45 26.24 8.49
C PHE A 156 46.96 26.17 8.75
N SER A 157 47.75 26.48 7.74
CA SER A 157 49.17 26.68 7.88
C SER A 157 49.49 28.09 8.43
N SER A 158 50.75 28.34 8.80
CA SER A 158 51.23 29.64 9.22
C SER A 158 50.97 30.79 8.24
N HIS A 159 50.67 30.48 6.99
CA HIS A 159 50.30 31.46 5.93
C HIS A 159 48.79 31.59 5.70
N GLN A 160 47.96 31.09 6.62
CA GLN A 160 46.46 31.10 6.55
C GLN A 160 45.88 30.33 5.36
N ASN A 161 46.65 29.50 4.69
CA ASN A 161 46.12 28.59 3.67
C ASN A 161 45.44 27.41 4.36
N ARG A 162 44.23 27.08 3.92
CA ARG A 162 43.53 25.88 4.38
C ARG A 162 44.04 24.66 3.61
N PHE A 163 44.37 23.63 4.34
CA PHE A 163 44.78 22.33 3.82
C PHE A 163 43.79 21.26 4.32
N GLU A 164 43.70 20.17 3.60
CA GLU A 164 42.95 19.00 3.95
C GLU A 164 43.82 17.75 3.67
N THR A 165 43.84 16.83 4.62
CA THR A 165 44.43 15.49 4.46
C THR A 165 43.43 14.45 4.90
N LYS A 166 43.45 13.26 4.28
CA LYS A 166 42.49 12.18 4.55
C LYS A 166 43.23 10.87 4.76
N ALA A 167 42.63 10.05 5.64
CA ALA A 167 42.99 8.65 5.81
C ALA A 167 41.72 7.82 5.82
N ASN A 168 41.80 6.65 5.21
CA ASN A 168 40.68 5.71 5.16
C ASN A 168 41.06 4.48 6.00
N TRP A 169 40.15 4.05 6.81
CA TRP A 169 40.24 2.79 7.51
C TRP A 169 39.14 1.87 7.01
N LYS A 170 39.44 0.60 6.78
CA LYS A 170 38.54 -0.42 6.30
C LYS A 170 38.50 -1.59 7.25
N THR A 171 37.33 -2.17 7.41
CA THR A 171 37.10 -3.36 8.21
C THR A 171 36.06 -4.26 7.56
N GLN A 172 36.13 -5.54 7.83
CA GLN A 172 35.14 -6.53 7.42
C GLN A 172 34.21 -6.82 8.60
N ILE A 173 32.90 -6.58 8.42
CA ILE A 173 31.92 -7.09 9.36
C ILE A 173 31.67 -8.56 9.03
N SER A 174 31.83 -9.46 10.01
CA SER A 174 31.56 -10.89 9.88
C SER A 174 30.85 -11.42 11.12
N GLY A 175 29.69 -12.03 10.90
CA GLY A 175 28.88 -12.62 11.97
C GLY A 175 28.25 -11.63 12.94
N SER A 176 27.68 -12.14 14.02
CA SER A 176 27.00 -11.39 15.07
C SER A 176 27.44 -11.84 16.45
N ALA A 177 27.42 -10.94 17.42
CA ALA A 177 27.61 -11.26 18.83
C ALA A 177 26.52 -12.19 19.39
N VAL A 178 25.36 -12.23 18.75
CA VAL A 178 24.25 -13.08 19.16
C VAL A 178 23.86 -14.02 18.04
N GLU A 179 23.82 -15.30 18.36
CA GLU A 179 23.15 -16.30 17.53
C GLU A 179 21.67 -16.28 17.86
N LEU A 180 20.83 -16.08 16.85
CA LEU A 180 19.38 -16.01 16.94
C LEU A 180 18.79 -17.16 16.12
N SER A 181 17.87 -17.91 16.68
CA SER A 181 17.15 -18.95 15.97
C SER A 181 15.67 -18.99 16.37
N VAL A 182 14.81 -19.29 15.42
CA VAL A 182 13.38 -19.35 15.64
C VAL A 182 12.83 -20.69 15.18
N GLN A 183 12.25 -21.44 16.12
CA GLN A 183 11.52 -22.66 15.82
C GLN A 183 10.04 -22.33 15.67
N LYS A 184 9.47 -22.70 14.55
CA LYS A 184 8.06 -22.56 14.21
C LYS A 184 7.42 -23.92 13.99
N PRO A 185 6.09 -24.06 14.10
CA PRO A 185 5.41 -25.30 13.72
C PRO A 185 5.52 -25.54 12.20
N GLU A 186 5.56 -26.81 11.80
CA GLU A 186 5.60 -27.20 10.38
C GLU A 186 4.33 -26.78 9.64
N GLN A 187 3.19 -26.76 10.33
CA GLN A 187 1.89 -26.40 9.78
C GLN A 187 1.16 -25.42 10.70
N ILE A 188 0.73 -24.30 10.13
CA ILE A 188 -0.07 -23.29 10.80
C ILE A 188 -1.46 -23.32 10.18
N LEU A 189 -2.47 -23.65 11.00
CA LEU A 189 -3.85 -23.63 10.55
C LEU A 189 -4.46 -22.23 10.70
N PRO A 190 -5.29 -21.79 9.76
CA PRO A 190 -5.99 -20.51 9.85
C PRO A 190 -6.77 -20.39 11.17
N GLY A 191 -6.63 -19.28 11.87
CA GLY A 191 -7.35 -19.00 13.11
C GLY A 191 -6.95 -19.85 14.32
N SER A 192 -6.01 -20.79 14.20
CA SER A 192 -5.52 -21.58 15.33
C SER A 192 -4.36 -20.92 16.04
N VAL A 193 -4.29 -21.12 17.38
CA VAL A 193 -3.15 -20.64 18.16
C VAL A 193 -1.94 -21.51 17.86
N PHE A 194 -0.83 -20.88 17.50
CA PHE A 194 0.47 -21.53 17.34
C PHE A 194 1.54 -20.84 18.19
N GLU A 195 2.68 -21.48 18.35
CA GLU A 195 3.78 -21.02 19.19
C GLU A 195 5.07 -20.90 18.37
N LEU A 196 5.76 -19.78 18.55
CA LEU A 196 7.12 -19.53 18.08
C LEU A 196 8.07 -19.63 19.25
N ASN A 197 9.12 -20.44 19.11
CA ASN A 197 10.16 -20.60 20.10
C ASN A 197 11.42 -19.87 19.63
N ILE A 198 11.70 -18.73 20.21
CA ILE A 198 12.81 -17.85 19.88
C ILE A 198 13.93 -18.17 20.86
N GLN A 199 15.08 -18.56 20.36
CA GLN A 199 16.27 -18.83 21.14
C GLN A 199 17.36 -17.83 20.76
N TYR A 200 18.09 -17.34 21.73
CA TYR A 200 19.19 -16.41 21.52
C TYR A 200 20.35 -16.75 22.45
N GLU A 201 21.58 -16.61 21.96
CA GLU A 201 22.80 -16.91 22.70
C GLU A 201 23.86 -15.86 22.38
N ASN A 202 24.47 -15.27 23.41
CA ASN A 202 25.63 -14.40 23.24
C ASN A 202 26.88 -15.25 23.02
N THR A 203 27.30 -15.34 21.77
CA THR A 203 28.48 -16.13 21.36
C THR A 203 29.77 -15.31 21.40
N SER A 204 29.71 -14.03 21.77
CA SER A 204 30.87 -13.17 21.91
C SER A 204 31.55 -13.31 23.28
N ASP A 205 32.80 -12.84 23.35
CA ASP A 205 33.58 -12.83 24.61
C ASP A 205 33.22 -11.66 25.53
N LEU A 206 32.26 -10.79 25.14
CA LEU A 206 31.85 -9.61 25.89
C LEU A 206 30.40 -9.74 26.39
N ASP A 207 30.16 -9.16 27.56
CA ASP A 207 28.79 -9.01 28.08
C ASP A 207 28.07 -7.90 27.31
N LEU A 208 26.87 -8.19 26.83
CA LEU A 208 25.97 -7.20 26.22
C LEU A 208 25.15 -6.53 27.32
N PRO A 209 25.15 -5.18 27.40
CA PRO A 209 24.59 -4.47 28.56
C PRO A 209 23.07 -4.66 28.71
N GLU A 210 22.35 -4.74 27.63
CA GLU A 210 20.91 -5.03 27.61
C GLU A 210 20.55 -5.64 26.25
N GLY A 211 19.97 -6.84 26.25
CA GLY A 211 19.39 -7.47 25.10
C GLY A 211 17.94 -7.03 24.90
N VAL A 212 17.52 -6.87 23.65
CA VAL A 212 16.16 -6.50 23.28
C VAL A 212 15.71 -7.40 22.14
N LEU A 213 14.51 -7.98 22.25
CA LEU A 213 13.84 -8.69 21.18
C LEU A 213 12.64 -7.87 20.68
N GLU A 214 12.56 -7.69 19.36
CA GLU A 214 11.42 -7.10 18.68
C GLU A 214 10.92 -8.05 17.58
N LEU A 215 9.61 -8.28 17.55
CA LEU A 215 8.93 -9.05 16.50
C LEU A 215 8.09 -8.11 15.64
N LYS A 216 8.31 -8.10 14.33
CA LYS A 216 7.49 -7.31 13.40
C LYS A 216 6.34 -8.16 12.86
N TYR A 217 5.20 -8.08 13.54
CA TYR A 217 4.02 -8.85 13.18
C TYR A 217 3.42 -8.40 11.85
N PRO A 218 3.13 -9.32 10.92
CA PRO A 218 2.29 -9.01 9.77
C PRO A 218 0.87 -8.64 10.25
N SER A 219 0.13 -7.89 9.46
CA SER A 219 -1.23 -7.42 9.80
C SER A 219 -2.24 -8.54 10.08
N SER A 220 -1.98 -9.72 9.54
CA SER A 220 -2.76 -10.94 9.75
C SER A 220 -2.40 -11.70 11.03
N PHE A 221 -1.36 -11.30 11.76
CA PHE A 221 -0.96 -11.92 13.02
C PHE A 221 -1.66 -11.24 14.21
N ARG A 222 -2.30 -12.05 15.05
CA ARG A 222 -2.90 -11.59 16.30
C ARG A 222 -2.17 -12.22 17.48
N PHE A 223 -1.51 -11.40 18.28
CA PHE A 223 -0.82 -11.82 19.50
C PHE A 223 -1.80 -12.43 20.52
N SER A 224 -1.48 -13.60 21.06
CA SER A 224 -2.28 -14.31 22.06
C SER A 224 -1.61 -14.38 23.45
N GLY A 225 -0.27 -14.33 23.49
CA GLY A 225 0.50 -14.33 24.74
C GLY A 225 1.96 -14.66 24.50
N ALA A 226 2.77 -14.54 25.55
CA ALA A 226 4.18 -14.91 25.56
C ALA A 226 4.61 -15.43 26.92
N SER A 227 5.76 -16.14 26.97
CA SER A 227 6.37 -16.64 28.24
C SER A 227 6.88 -15.50 29.12
N LEU A 228 7.24 -14.36 28.52
CA LEU A 228 7.61 -13.12 29.22
C LEU A 228 6.57 -12.05 28.87
N THR A 229 6.29 -11.15 29.84
CA THR A 229 5.41 -10.01 29.59
C THR A 229 6.12 -9.02 28.66
N PRO A 230 5.52 -8.61 27.54
CA PRO A 230 6.11 -7.61 26.68
C PRO A 230 6.14 -6.22 27.34
N ASP A 231 7.19 -5.45 27.09
CA ASP A 231 7.34 -4.10 27.61
C ASP A 231 6.51 -3.07 26.84
N SER A 232 6.29 -3.32 25.53
CA SER A 232 5.53 -2.41 24.66
C SER A 232 4.87 -3.16 23.49
N LEU A 233 3.68 -2.71 23.09
CA LEU A 233 2.93 -3.10 21.88
C LEU A 233 2.79 -4.61 21.60
N ASN A 234 2.96 -5.45 22.63
CA ASN A 234 2.94 -6.92 22.54
C ASN A 234 4.01 -7.54 21.62
N ASN A 235 5.00 -6.78 21.21
CA ASN A 235 6.02 -7.22 20.25
C ASN A 235 7.46 -6.86 20.64
N TYR A 236 7.66 -6.31 21.83
CA TYR A 236 8.96 -5.79 22.28
C TYR A 236 9.26 -6.25 23.71
N TRP A 237 10.44 -6.86 23.93
CA TRP A 237 10.88 -7.41 25.23
C TRP A 237 12.28 -6.95 25.55
N ARG A 238 12.48 -6.42 26.75
CA ARG A 238 13.79 -6.17 27.34
C ARG A 238 14.23 -7.40 28.11
N LEU A 239 15.38 -7.94 27.73
CA LEU A 239 15.89 -9.20 28.30
C LEU A 239 16.92 -8.97 29.42
N GLY A 240 17.34 -7.68 29.62
CA GLY A 240 18.40 -7.33 30.53
C GLY A 240 19.80 -7.67 30.01
N GLU A 241 20.79 -7.72 30.93
CA GLU A 241 22.19 -8.04 30.60
C GLU A 241 22.30 -9.47 30.05
N LEU A 242 22.96 -9.62 28.93
CA LEU A 242 23.26 -10.90 28.33
C LEU A 242 24.75 -11.19 28.39
N ARG A 243 25.19 -11.97 29.37
CA ARG A 243 26.60 -12.28 29.61
C ARG A 243 27.17 -13.13 28.48
N SER A 244 28.50 -13.05 28.31
CA SER A 244 29.22 -13.92 27.41
C SER A 244 28.86 -15.40 27.64
N GLY A 245 28.54 -16.15 26.57
CA GLY A 245 28.13 -17.56 26.62
C GLY A 245 26.76 -17.83 27.26
N SER A 246 25.99 -16.80 27.62
CA SER A 246 24.64 -17.01 28.15
C SER A 246 23.61 -17.08 27.03
N SER A 247 22.57 -17.86 27.25
CA SER A 247 21.45 -18.03 26.32
C SER A 247 20.11 -17.80 27.01
N GLY A 248 19.09 -17.52 26.22
CA GLY A 248 17.73 -17.37 26.70
C GLY A 248 16.71 -17.87 25.68
N LYS A 249 15.47 -17.97 26.12
CA LYS A 249 14.33 -18.42 25.33
C LYS A 249 13.12 -17.51 25.57
N LEU A 250 12.45 -17.15 24.49
CA LEU A 250 11.15 -16.48 24.50
C LEU A 250 10.15 -17.33 23.68
N GLU A 251 9.04 -17.69 24.30
CA GLU A 251 7.92 -18.34 23.63
C GLU A 251 6.85 -17.30 23.34
N VAL A 252 6.45 -17.17 22.07
CA VAL A 252 5.40 -16.22 21.64
C VAL A 252 4.28 -17.02 20.99
N ARG A 253 3.05 -16.79 21.45
CA ARG A 253 1.84 -17.42 20.91
C ARG A 253 1.02 -16.41 20.16
N GLY A 254 0.52 -16.81 19.01
CA GLY A 254 -0.32 -15.99 18.17
C GLY A 254 -1.28 -16.79 17.31
N ILE A 255 -2.13 -16.09 16.63
CA ILE A 255 -3.07 -16.60 15.65
C ILE A 255 -2.74 -15.93 14.33
N LEU A 256 -2.66 -16.70 13.25
CA LEU A 256 -2.45 -16.18 11.91
C LEU A 256 -3.77 -16.28 11.13
N GLU A 257 -4.26 -15.14 10.68
CA GLU A 257 -5.44 -15.04 9.83
C GLU A 257 -4.99 -14.97 8.37
N GLY A 258 -5.63 -15.75 7.50
CA GLY A 258 -5.27 -15.78 6.09
C GLY A 258 -5.91 -16.93 5.34
N SER A 259 -5.88 -16.84 4.02
CA SER A 259 -6.33 -17.91 3.13
C SER A 259 -5.25 -18.99 3.00
N ASP A 260 -5.68 -20.19 2.69
CA ASP A 260 -4.80 -21.34 2.44
C ASP A 260 -3.68 -21.01 1.45
N GLY A 261 -2.45 -21.39 1.81
CA GLY A 261 -1.26 -21.18 0.99
C GLY A 261 -0.66 -19.76 1.06
N ASN A 262 -1.25 -18.83 1.82
CA ASN A 262 -0.64 -17.52 2.03
C ASN A 262 0.61 -17.65 2.90
N SER A 263 1.71 -17.05 2.46
CA SER A 263 2.95 -16.93 3.23
C SER A 263 3.12 -15.51 3.74
N PHE A 264 3.58 -15.39 4.97
CA PHE A 264 3.86 -14.12 5.65
C PHE A 264 5.27 -14.17 6.22
N VAL A 265 6.00 -13.10 6.08
CA VAL A 265 7.32 -12.95 6.71
C VAL A 265 7.15 -12.23 8.05
N LEU A 266 7.72 -12.82 9.09
CA LEU A 266 7.78 -12.26 10.44
C LEU A 266 9.26 -12.06 10.80
N PRO A 267 9.79 -10.82 10.69
CA PRO A 267 11.13 -10.51 11.15
C PRO A 267 11.21 -10.55 12.68
N VAL A 268 12.18 -11.28 13.19
CA VAL A 268 12.57 -11.33 14.60
C VAL A 268 13.93 -10.65 14.72
N ILE A 269 13.99 -9.53 15.42
CA ILE A 269 15.17 -8.69 15.52
C ILE A 269 15.68 -8.74 16.95
N PHE A 270 16.97 -9.11 17.10
CA PHE A 270 17.68 -8.97 18.36
C PHE A 270 18.56 -7.72 18.30
N SER A 271 18.36 -6.82 19.23
CA SER A 271 19.15 -5.60 19.38
C SER A 271 19.94 -5.63 20.68
N ALA A 272 21.12 -5.03 20.68
CA ALA A 272 21.85 -4.68 21.88
C ALA A 272 21.64 -3.19 22.18
N ARG A 273 21.31 -2.85 23.43
CA ARG A 273 21.11 -1.47 23.83
C ARG A 273 22.40 -0.87 24.39
N PHE A 274 22.88 0.17 23.72
CA PHE A 274 24.01 0.98 24.15
C PHE A 274 23.57 2.44 24.31
N LEU A 275 23.92 3.05 25.40
CA LEU A 275 23.64 4.47 25.70
C LEU A 275 22.14 4.85 25.57
N GLY A 276 21.26 3.89 25.77
CA GLY A 276 19.80 4.10 25.71
C GLY A 276 19.17 3.88 24.35
N GLU A 277 19.96 3.59 23.29
CA GLU A 277 19.49 3.29 21.94
C GLU A 277 19.63 1.81 21.60
N ASP A 278 18.69 1.28 20.83
CA ASP A 278 18.65 -0.11 20.38
C ASP A 278 19.35 -0.26 19.03
N PHE A 279 20.39 -1.09 18.98
CA PHE A 279 21.15 -1.38 17.77
C PHE A 279 20.87 -2.82 17.32
N PRO A 280 20.21 -3.02 16.18
CA PRO A 280 19.99 -4.36 15.62
C PRO A 280 21.32 -5.05 15.33
N ILE A 281 21.51 -6.26 15.89
CA ILE A 281 22.73 -7.04 15.73
C ILE A 281 22.50 -8.44 15.17
N ALA A 282 21.29 -8.97 15.31
CA ALA A 282 20.87 -10.22 14.66
C ALA A 282 19.42 -10.07 14.20
N GLU A 283 19.10 -10.68 13.06
CA GLU A 283 17.77 -10.71 12.49
C GLU A 283 17.52 -12.07 11.87
N GLU A 284 16.33 -12.62 12.12
CA GLU A 284 15.86 -13.88 11.52
C GLU A 284 14.49 -13.63 10.86
N GLU A 285 14.39 -13.87 9.57
CA GLU A 285 13.13 -13.79 8.84
C GLU A 285 12.39 -15.13 8.91
N VAL A 286 11.29 -15.16 9.65
CA VAL A 286 10.49 -16.37 9.82
C VAL A 286 9.36 -16.36 8.79
N GLU A 287 9.44 -17.24 7.80
CA GLU A 287 8.36 -17.46 6.86
C GLU A 287 7.28 -18.33 7.52
N LEU A 288 6.08 -17.77 7.70
CA LEU A 288 4.90 -18.42 8.25
C LEU A 288 3.93 -18.72 7.10
N THR A 289 3.72 -19.99 6.81
CA THR A 289 2.80 -20.41 5.74
C THR A 289 1.54 -21.01 6.35
N VAL A 290 0.40 -20.46 5.93
CA VAL A 290 -0.90 -21.02 6.30
C VAL A 290 -1.11 -22.30 5.49
N SER A 291 -1.22 -23.42 6.19
CA SER A 291 -1.48 -24.71 5.57
C SER A 291 -2.92 -24.80 5.08
N PRO A 292 -3.20 -25.59 4.05
CA PRO A 292 -4.56 -25.87 3.63
C PRO A 292 -5.39 -26.35 4.81
N SER A 293 -6.55 -25.71 4.97
CA SER A 293 -7.51 -26.12 5.99
C SER A 293 -7.99 -27.56 5.71
N PRO A 294 -8.13 -28.42 6.73
CA PRO A 294 -8.76 -29.71 6.58
C PRO A 294 -10.26 -29.61 6.22
N VAL A 295 -10.80 -28.39 6.23
CA VAL A 295 -12.18 -28.09 5.86
C VAL A 295 -12.18 -27.00 4.81
N GLY A 296 -12.75 -27.26 3.66
CA GLY A 296 -13.07 -26.27 2.65
C GLY A 296 -14.32 -25.50 3.05
N LEU A 297 -14.26 -24.17 3.07
CA LEU A 297 -15.41 -23.29 3.26
C LEU A 297 -15.58 -22.37 2.07
N SER A 298 -16.80 -22.21 1.57
CA SER A 298 -17.09 -21.22 0.56
C SER A 298 -18.42 -20.52 0.84
N LEU A 299 -18.43 -19.20 0.60
CA LEU A 299 -19.57 -18.33 0.88
C LEU A 299 -20.11 -17.73 -0.41
N GLN A 300 -21.42 -17.68 -0.51
CA GLN A 300 -22.10 -17.00 -1.59
C GLN A 300 -23.29 -16.22 -1.03
N VAL A 301 -23.60 -15.10 -1.66
CA VAL A 301 -24.85 -14.37 -1.49
C VAL A 301 -25.55 -14.29 -2.85
N ASN A 302 -26.82 -14.67 -2.89
CA ASN A 302 -27.61 -14.76 -4.11
C ASN A 302 -26.90 -15.57 -5.22
N ARG A 303 -26.22 -16.68 -4.82
CA ARG A 303 -25.42 -17.62 -5.66
C ARG A 303 -24.18 -17.01 -6.31
N ARG A 304 -23.65 -15.90 -5.77
CA ARG A 304 -22.44 -15.22 -6.26
C ARG A 304 -21.53 -14.89 -5.09
N SER A 305 -20.24 -14.96 -5.30
CA SER A 305 -19.23 -14.51 -4.33
C SER A 305 -18.90 -13.02 -4.49
N ASP A 306 -19.24 -12.41 -5.63
CA ASP A 306 -18.99 -11.02 -6.01
C ASP A 306 -20.28 -10.17 -6.12
N TYR A 307 -21.33 -10.57 -5.41
CA TYR A 307 -22.61 -9.87 -5.46
C TYR A 307 -22.49 -8.47 -4.89
N VAL A 308 -23.04 -7.49 -5.60
CA VAL A 308 -23.21 -6.12 -5.10
C VAL A 308 -24.67 -5.94 -4.73
N ALA A 309 -24.92 -5.69 -3.46
CA ALA A 309 -26.26 -5.48 -2.94
C ALA A 309 -26.79 -4.08 -3.24
N ARG A 310 -28.11 -3.94 -3.20
CA ARG A 310 -28.82 -2.66 -3.20
C ARG A 310 -29.69 -2.57 -1.95
N ILE A 311 -30.07 -1.36 -1.55
CA ILE A 311 -31.06 -1.18 -0.50
C ILE A 311 -32.36 -1.93 -0.88
N GLY A 312 -32.96 -2.58 0.11
CA GLY A 312 -34.18 -3.35 -0.07
C GLY A 312 -33.99 -4.75 -0.65
N ASP A 313 -32.79 -5.14 -1.06
CA ASP A 313 -32.51 -6.49 -1.59
C ASP A 313 -32.73 -7.57 -0.54
N ARG A 314 -33.26 -8.71 -0.99
CA ARG A 314 -33.27 -9.95 -0.22
C ARG A 314 -31.95 -10.67 -0.48
N LEU A 315 -31.20 -10.92 0.58
CA LEU A 315 -29.88 -11.55 0.56
C LEU A 315 -30.02 -12.99 1.07
N SER A 316 -29.81 -13.95 0.17
CA SER A 316 -29.80 -15.39 0.48
C SER A 316 -28.34 -15.85 0.58
N TYR A 317 -27.86 -16.06 1.79
CA TYR A 317 -26.51 -16.52 2.06
C TYR A 317 -26.46 -18.05 2.07
N THR A 318 -25.49 -18.60 1.36
CA THR A 318 -25.18 -20.02 1.31
C THR A 318 -23.75 -20.23 1.81
N ILE A 319 -23.60 -21.09 2.80
CA ILE A 319 -22.33 -21.51 3.38
C ILE A 319 -22.16 -22.97 2.99
N ARG A 320 -21.23 -23.25 2.10
CA ARG A 320 -20.85 -24.60 1.73
C ARG A 320 -19.60 -25.01 2.50
N TYR A 321 -19.65 -26.19 3.08
CA TYR A 321 -18.52 -26.83 3.76
C TYR A 321 -18.16 -28.16 3.09
N GLU A 322 -16.88 -28.52 3.14
CA GLU A 322 -16.34 -29.78 2.59
C GLU A 322 -15.26 -30.32 3.53
N ASN A 323 -15.37 -31.55 3.92
CA ASN A 323 -14.34 -32.23 4.71
C ASN A 323 -13.23 -32.69 3.79
N LEU A 324 -12.14 -31.94 3.73
CA LEU A 324 -10.93 -32.24 2.95
C LEU A 324 -9.94 -33.12 3.73
N SER A 325 -10.23 -33.44 5.00
CA SER A 325 -9.40 -34.31 5.83
C SER A 325 -9.59 -35.79 5.46
N GLY A 326 -8.61 -36.63 5.85
CA GLY A 326 -8.71 -38.08 5.67
C GLY A 326 -9.54 -38.81 6.72
N ILE A 327 -10.24 -38.09 7.62
CA ILE A 327 -11.05 -38.65 8.70
C ILE A 327 -12.47 -38.09 8.68
N ALA A 328 -13.41 -38.79 9.29
CA ALA A 328 -14.73 -38.23 9.53
C ALA A 328 -14.67 -37.18 10.65
N LEU A 329 -15.34 -36.03 10.44
CA LEU A 329 -15.50 -34.98 11.43
C LEU A 329 -16.82 -35.15 12.15
N THR A 330 -16.79 -35.20 13.49
CA THR A 330 -17.98 -35.42 14.33
C THR A 330 -18.43 -34.11 14.97
N ASP A 331 -19.72 -34.06 15.32
CA ASP A 331 -20.33 -32.98 16.11
C ASP A 331 -19.93 -31.59 15.61
N VAL A 332 -20.04 -31.40 14.31
CA VAL A 332 -19.69 -30.16 13.64
C VAL A 332 -20.60 -29.02 14.08
N VAL A 333 -19.98 -27.88 14.37
CA VAL A 333 -20.67 -26.62 14.65
C VAL A 333 -20.24 -25.60 13.60
N ILE A 334 -21.21 -24.96 12.98
CA ILE A 334 -20.99 -23.83 12.06
C ILE A 334 -21.64 -22.59 12.68
N LYS A 335 -20.87 -21.52 12.84
CA LYS A 335 -21.34 -20.24 13.35
C LYS A 335 -21.09 -19.17 12.29
N ALA A 336 -22.11 -18.34 12.05
CA ALA A 336 -21.97 -17.16 11.21
C ALA A 336 -22.27 -15.91 12.04
N GLU A 337 -21.47 -14.86 11.83
CA GLU A 337 -21.60 -13.54 12.43
C GLU A 337 -21.77 -12.48 11.35
N LEU A 338 -22.75 -11.60 11.51
CA LEU A 338 -23.07 -10.58 10.53
C LEU A 338 -22.75 -9.20 11.09
N THR A 339 -21.95 -8.43 10.36
CA THR A 339 -21.67 -7.04 10.69
C THR A 339 -21.98 -6.11 9.53
N GLY A 340 -22.54 -4.94 9.81
CA GLY A 340 -22.90 -3.93 8.81
C GLY A 340 -24.22 -3.23 9.13
N ASP A 341 -24.25 -1.93 8.90
CA ASP A 341 -25.38 -1.06 9.28
C ASP A 341 -26.64 -1.26 8.42
N LEU A 342 -26.49 -1.92 7.27
CA LEU A 342 -27.57 -2.11 6.31
C LEU A 342 -28.28 -3.47 6.41
N TYR A 343 -27.93 -4.34 7.36
CA TYR A 343 -28.72 -5.53 7.64
C TYR A 343 -30.03 -5.17 8.38
N ASP A 344 -31.15 -5.67 7.89
CA ASP A 344 -32.45 -5.64 8.59
C ASP A 344 -32.63 -6.93 9.38
N PHE A 345 -32.12 -6.98 10.60
CA PHE A 345 -32.19 -8.15 11.47
C PHE A 345 -33.63 -8.56 11.84
N SER A 346 -34.63 -7.70 11.63
CA SER A 346 -36.04 -8.06 11.82
C SER A 346 -36.60 -9.03 10.75
N SER A 347 -35.91 -9.06 9.58
CA SER A 347 -36.28 -9.90 8.44
C SER A 347 -35.56 -11.26 8.40
N PHE A 348 -34.77 -11.56 9.42
CA PHE A 348 -33.87 -12.71 9.45
C PHE A 348 -34.65 -14.03 9.48
N THR A 349 -34.31 -14.96 8.57
CA THR A 349 -34.86 -16.31 8.52
C THR A 349 -33.75 -17.35 8.29
N SER A 350 -33.76 -18.45 9.07
CA SER A 350 -32.80 -19.52 8.97
C SER A 350 -33.33 -20.84 9.50
N ASN A 351 -32.80 -21.97 9.03
CA ASN A 351 -32.97 -23.28 9.66
C ASN A 351 -31.98 -23.52 10.82
N GLY A 352 -31.05 -22.60 11.06
CA GLY A 352 -30.15 -22.57 12.20
C GLY A 352 -30.78 -21.87 13.42
N ARG A 353 -30.01 -21.84 14.52
CA ARG A 353 -30.36 -21.08 15.73
C ARG A 353 -29.94 -19.63 15.55
N ALA A 354 -30.88 -18.78 15.18
CA ALA A 354 -30.64 -17.35 15.02
C ALA A 354 -30.64 -16.61 16.36
N ASN A 355 -29.73 -15.66 16.53
CA ASN A 355 -29.73 -14.67 17.61
C ASN A 355 -29.61 -13.26 16.99
N PRO A 356 -30.73 -12.62 16.66
CA PRO A 356 -30.73 -11.29 16.05
C PRO A 356 -30.10 -10.20 16.93
N ALA A 357 -30.11 -10.34 18.25
CA ALA A 357 -29.51 -9.38 19.16
C ALA A 357 -27.96 -9.45 19.18
N ALA A 358 -27.42 -10.65 18.95
CA ALA A 358 -25.99 -10.87 18.82
C ALA A 358 -25.51 -10.87 17.35
N HIS A 359 -26.45 -10.70 16.39
CA HIS A 359 -26.19 -10.75 14.95
C HIS A 359 -25.55 -12.07 14.48
N THR A 360 -25.92 -13.20 15.11
CA THR A 360 -25.33 -14.50 14.82
C THR A 360 -26.38 -15.55 14.47
N VAL A 361 -25.92 -16.56 13.74
CA VAL A 361 -26.68 -17.79 13.49
C VAL A 361 -25.74 -18.99 13.63
N GLY A 362 -26.24 -20.06 14.26
CA GLY A 362 -25.49 -21.29 14.49
C GLY A 362 -26.20 -22.51 13.95
N TRP A 363 -25.46 -23.42 13.37
CA TRP A 363 -25.92 -24.74 12.95
C TRP A 363 -25.09 -25.78 13.70
N ASP A 364 -25.78 -26.70 14.31
CA ASP A 364 -25.23 -27.83 15.03
C ASP A 364 -26.08 -29.10 14.81
N VAL A 365 -25.72 -30.18 15.45
CA VAL A 365 -26.42 -31.46 15.35
C VAL A 365 -27.91 -31.37 15.73
N SER A 366 -28.29 -30.39 16.57
CA SER A 366 -29.67 -30.26 17.05
C SER A 366 -30.63 -29.70 16.00
N ASN A 367 -30.13 -28.88 15.09
CA ASN A 367 -30.92 -28.31 14.01
C ASN A 367 -30.57 -28.89 12.63
N ILE A 368 -29.33 -29.38 12.42
CA ILE A 368 -28.90 -30.06 11.19
C ILE A 368 -28.29 -31.42 11.56
N PRO A 369 -29.08 -32.53 11.56
CA PRO A 369 -28.57 -33.84 11.96
C PRO A 369 -27.38 -34.37 11.14
N ALA A 370 -27.21 -33.90 9.91
CA ALA A 370 -26.05 -34.26 9.06
C ALA A 370 -24.72 -33.78 9.62
N LEU A 371 -24.70 -32.76 10.49
CA LEU A 371 -23.49 -32.27 11.15
C LEU A 371 -22.97 -33.21 12.27
N ARG A 372 -23.70 -34.27 12.60
CA ARG A 372 -23.23 -35.29 13.56
C ARG A 372 -22.01 -36.04 13.05
N LEU A 373 -21.96 -36.30 11.75
CA LEU A 373 -20.86 -37.01 11.09
C LEU A 373 -20.74 -36.51 9.67
N VAL A 374 -19.63 -35.88 9.38
CA VAL A 374 -19.26 -35.44 8.04
C VAL A 374 -18.07 -36.31 7.58
N ASP A 375 -18.36 -37.30 6.73
CA ASP A 375 -17.37 -38.25 6.25
C ASP A 375 -16.27 -37.54 5.44
N ALA A 376 -15.08 -38.17 5.35
CA ALA A 376 -13.98 -37.66 4.52
C ALA A 376 -14.42 -37.48 3.06
N GLY A 377 -14.14 -36.34 2.47
CA GLY A 377 -14.54 -35.95 1.10
C GLY A 377 -16.04 -35.58 0.96
N SER A 378 -16.81 -35.61 2.04
CA SER A 378 -18.22 -35.19 2.00
C SER A 378 -18.37 -33.68 2.13
N SER A 379 -19.43 -33.15 1.51
CA SER A 379 -19.77 -31.74 1.56
C SER A 379 -21.23 -31.53 1.93
N GLY A 380 -21.55 -30.36 2.45
CA GLY A 380 -22.91 -29.94 2.75
C GLY A 380 -23.07 -28.43 2.67
N GLU A 381 -24.31 -27.98 2.84
CA GLU A 381 -24.66 -26.56 2.78
C GLU A 381 -25.59 -26.20 3.94
N VAL A 382 -25.35 -25.03 4.51
CA VAL A 382 -26.27 -24.35 5.43
C VAL A 382 -26.47 -22.91 4.96
N GLY A 383 -27.53 -22.26 5.41
CA GLY A 383 -27.76 -20.90 4.93
C GLY A 383 -28.85 -20.17 5.67
N PHE A 384 -29.02 -18.91 5.34
CA PHE A 384 -30.01 -18.01 5.89
C PHE A 384 -30.42 -16.94 4.87
N GLU A 385 -31.53 -16.29 5.13
CA GLU A 385 -31.96 -15.11 4.36
C GLU A 385 -32.13 -13.92 5.30
N ILE A 386 -31.74 -12.75 4.81
CA ILE A 386 -31.90 -11.47 5.48
C ILE A 386 -32.12 -10.38 4.43
N LYS A 387 -32.86 -9.33 4.76
CA LYS A 387 -33.11 -8.20 3.87
C LYS A 387 -32.05 -7.09 4.14
N ALA A 388 -31.60 -6.41 3.10
CA ALA A 388 -30.96 -5.11 3.25
C ALA A 388 -32.02 -4.06 3.61
N LYS A 389 -31.68 -3.10 4.48
CA LYS A 389 -32.59 -1.99 4.83
C LYS A 389 -33.00 -1.22 3.58
N ASP A 390 -34.21 -0.67 3.60
CA ASP A 390 -34.77 0.11 2.50
C ASP A 390 -34.22 1.54 2.41
N GLN A 391 -33.43 1.96 3.40
CA GLN A 391 -32.85 3.30 3.48
C GLN A 391 -31.42 3.25 4.02
N PHE A 392 -30.59 4.15 3.52
CA PHE A 392 -29.24 4.35 4.04
C PHE A 392 -29.27 5.05 5.40
N PRO A 393 -28.53 4.59 6.41
CA PRO A 393 -28.45 5.22 7.74
C PRO A 393 -27.48 6.42 7.73
N ILE A 394 -27.76 7.41 6.89
CA ILE A 394 -26.90 8.58 6.71
C ILE A 394 -27.24 9.64 7.76
N SER A 395 -26.27 9.97 8.60
CA SER A 395 -26.34 11.02 9.63
C SER A 395 -25.15 11.97 9.58
N ARG A 396 -24.06 11.58 8.91
CA ARG A 396 -22.78 12.33 8.79
C ARG A 396 -22.27 12.28 7.36
N LEU A 397 -21.39 13.22 7.00
CA LEU A 397 -20.79 13.31 5.66
C LEU A 397 -19.94 12.09 5.29
N ASN A 398 -19.39 11.37 6.28
CA ASN A 398 -18.60 10.18 6.08
C ASN A 398 -19.41 8.87 6.06
N ASP A 399 -20.73 8.94 6.24
CA ASP A 399 -21.61 7.77 6.15
C ASP A 399 -21.81 7.40 4.68
N LYS A 400 -20.82 6.70 4.13
CA LYS A 400 -20.75 6.25 2.74
C LYS A 400 -19.97 4.96 2.59
N ASN A 401 -20.05 4.35 1.40
CA ASN A 401 -19.34 3.11 1.05
C ASN A 401 -19.70 1.96 1.98
N PHE A 402 -20.99 1.73 2.11
CA PHE A 402 -21.52 0.70 3.00
C PHE A 402 -21.17 -0.69 2.48
N SER A 403 -20.66 -1.53 3.39
CA SER A 403 -20.43 -2.96 3.18
C SER A 403 -21.18 -3.79 4.21
N LEU A 404 -21.53 -5.00 3.83
CA LEU A 404 -22.10 -6.05 4.66
C LEU A 404 -21.06 -7.16 4.77
N HIS A 405 -20.70 -7.56 5.99
CA HIS A 405 -19.73 -8.60 6.25
C HIS A 405 -20.41 -9.82 6.86
N LEU A 406 -19.99 -10.98 6.41
CA LEU A 406 -20.35 -12.28 6.94
C LEU A 406 -19.07 -13.02 7.29
N ASP A 407 -18.86 -13.30 8.57
CA ASP A 407 -17.77 -14.12 9.07
C ASP A 407 -18.31 -15.48 9.48
N VAL A 408 -17.68 -16.56 9.01
CA VAL A 408 -18.13 -17.93 9.26
C VAL A 408 -17.02 -18.73 9.86
N GLU A 409 -17.34 -19.41 10.96
CA GLU A 409 -16.48 -20.34 11.68
C GLU A 409 -17.09 -21.75 11.61
N PHE A 410 -16.25 -22.73 11.30
CA PHE A 410 -16.54 -24.16 11.36
C PHE A 410 -15.66 -24.78 12.41
N THR A 411 -16.23 -25.57 13.31
CA THR A 411 -15.47 -26.32 14.33
C THR A 411 -15.93 -27.77 14.44
N SER A 412 -14.99 -28.66 14.76
CA SER A 412 -15.26 -30.06 15.09
C SER A 412 -14.25 -30.54 16.14
N PRO A 413 -14.66 -31.32 17.15
CA PRO A 413 -13.75 -31.92 18.13
C PRO A 413 -12.86 -33.04 17.51
N SER A 414 -13.18 -33.53 16.31
CA SER A 414 -12.35 -34.49 15.59
C SER A 414 -11.14 -33.81 14.99
N VAL A 415 -9.93 -34.27 15.30
CA VAL A 415 -8.67 -33.71 14.80
C VAL A 415 -7.92 -34.74 13.97
N PRO A 416 -7.57 -34.45 12.71
CA PRO A 416 -6.69 -35.29 11.91
C PRO A 416 -5.33 -35.52 12.61
N TYR A 417 -4.79 -36.72 12.53
CA TYR A 417 -3.56 -37.10 13.27
C TYR A 417 -2.31 -36.31 12.91
N TYR A 418 -2.32 -35.64 11.75
CA TYR A 418 -1.22 -34.78 11.26
C TYR A 418 -1.33 -33.33 11.69
N ILE A 419 -2.39 -32.97 12.43
CA ILE A 419 -2.64 -31.61 12.92
C ILE A 419 -2.45 -31.58 14.43
N SER A 420 -1.62 -30.68 14.91
CA SER A 420 -1.42 -30.45 16.35
C SER A 420 -2.36 -29.32 16.83
N ALA A 421 -3.64 -29.66 17.02
CA ALA A 421 -4.65 -28.73 17.51
C ALA A 421 -5.59 -29.46 18.47
N SER A 422 -6.36 -28.73 19.28
CA SER A 422 -7.38 -29.28 20.18
C SER A 422 -8.69 -29.59 19.46
N GLU A 423 -8.93 -28.95 18.31
CA GLU A 423 -10.11 -29.11 17.47
C GLU A 423 -9.76 -28.82 16.02
N THR A 424 -10.55 -29.31 15.08
CA THR A 424 -10.51 -28.88 13.68
C THR A 424 -11.33 -27.62 13.55
N ARG A 425 -10.69 -26.54 13.06
CA ARG A 425 -11.29 -25.22 12.87
C ARG A 425 -11.00 -24.70 11.47
N ALA A 426 -11.98 -24.06 10.87
CA ALA A 426 -11.83 -23.31 9.63
C ALA A 426 -12.66 -22.04 9.70
N GLU A 427 -12.14 -20.96 9.11
CA GLU A 427 -12.79 -19.66 9.08
C GLU A 427 -12.78 -19.13 7.64
N THR A 428 -13.81 -18.36 7.30
CA THR A 428 -13.88 -17.63 6.03
C THR A 428 -14.80 -16.43 6.18
N SER A 429 -14.59 -15.42 5.34
CA SER A 429 -15.41 -14.20 5.36
C SER A 429 -15.87 -13.81 3.96
N LEU A 430 -16.97 -13.09 3.89
CA LEU A 430 -17.51 -12.52 2.67
C LEU A 430 -17.89 -11.06 2.90
N GLU A 431 -17.30 -10.17 2.14
CA GLU A 431 -17.71 -8.77 2.06
C GLU A 431 -18.67 -8.58 0.87
N THR A 432 -19.82 -7.99 1.13
CA THR A 432 -20.81 -7.62 0.11
C THR A 432 -20.94 -6.09 0.09
N LYS A 433 -20.44 -5.45 -0.94
CA LYS A 433 -20.58 -4.01 -1.12
C LYS A 433 -22.01 -3.64 -1.42
N VAL A 434 -22.46 -2.47 -0.97
CA VAL A 434 -23.81 -1.97 -1.25
C VAL A 434 -23.71 -0.78 -2.19
N ALA A 435 -24.35 -0.89 -3.35
CA ALA A 435 -24.38 0.18 -4.34
C ALA A 435 -25.15 1.39 -3.81
N GLY A 436 -24.70 2.58 -4.19
CA GLY A 436 -25.37 3.83 -3.90
C GLY A 436 -26.71 3.97 -4.62
N LEU A 437 -27.36 5.10 -4.41
CA LEU A 437 -28.63 5.45 -5.05
C LEU A 437 -28.58 6.90 -5.49
N ILE A 438 -28.84 7.16 -6.77
CA ILE A 438 -29.03 8.50 -7.29
C ILE A 438 -30.49 8.75 -7.63
N ARG A 439 -31.02 9.88 -7.26
CA ARG A 439 -32.40 10.29 -7.56
C ARG A 439 -32.40 11.65 -8.26
N VAL A 440 -33.34 11.81 -9.16
CA VAL A 440 -33.73 13.10 -9.75
C VAL A 440 -35.16 13.40 -9.37
N ASP A 441 -35.45 14.64 -9.03
CA ASP A 441 -36.79 15.17 -8.76
C ASP A 441 -36.96 16.40 -9.67
N ALA A 442 -37.88 16.31 -10.62
CA ALA A 442 -38.14 17.32 -11.62
C ALA A 442 -39.47 18.01 -11.32
N LYS A 443 -39.50 19.35 -11.28
CA LYS A 443 -40.67 20.16 -10.95
C LYS A 443 -40.86 21.28 -11.95
N ALA A 444 -42.10 21.58 -12.29
CA ALA A 444 -42.41 22.70 -13.15
C ALA A 444 -43.27 23.73 -12.40
N PHE A 445 -43.01 25.00 -12.64
CA PHE A 445 -43.68 26.13 -12.02
C PHE A 445 -44.09 27.18 -13.04
N TYR A 446 -45.26 27.75 -12.86
CA TYR A 446 -45.66 29.03 -13.50
C TYR A 446 -45.25 30.22 -12.61
N ARG A 447 -45.45 30.10 -11.29
CA ARG A 447 -45.01 31.12 -10.31
C ARG A 447 -43.80 30.60 -9.54
N ASP A 448 -42.62 30.93 -10.01
CA ASP A 448 -41.36 30.49 -9.41
C ASP A 448 -40.71 31.59 -8.57
N THR A 449 -40.98 31.59 -7.29
CA THR A 449 -40.39 32.54 -6.34
C THR A 449 -38.96 32.17 -5.93
N VAL A 450 -38.59 30.91 -6.09
CA VAL A 450 -37.30 30.37 -5.65
C VAL A 450 -36.20 30.76 -6.63
N SER A 451 -36.37 30.50 -7.91
CA SER A 451 -35.37 30.85 -8.93
C SER A 451 -35.34 32.33 -9.28
N LYS A 452 -36.41 33.09 -8.96
CA LYS A 452 -36.59 34.47 -9.37
C LYS A 452 -36.59 34.65 -10.90
N ILE A 453 -37.02 33.62 -11.64
CA ILE A 453 -37.30 33.69 -13.08
C ILE A 453 -38.79 34.05 -13.20
N VAL A 454 -39.07 35.09 -13.98
CA VAL A 454 -40.44 35.52 -14.22
C VAL A 454 -40.95 34.82 -15.47
N ASN A 455 -42.08 34.13 -15.35
CA ASN A 455 -42.75 33.45 -16.44
C ASN A 455 -43.92 34.34 -16.92
N GLU A 456 -44.05 34.48 -18.24
CA GLU A 456 -45.08 35.25 -18.90
C GLU A 456 -46.09 34.38 -19.61
N GLY A 457 -47.26 34.93 -19.94
CA GLY A 457 -48.30 34.21 -20.66
C GLY A 457 -49.54 33.95 -19.83
N PRO A 458 -50.62 33.45 -20.44
CA PRO A 458 -51.88 33.19 -19.74
C PRO A 458 -51.80 31.96 -18.84
N MET A 459 -52.44 32.06 -17.66
CA MET A 459 -52.71 30.94 -16.75
C MET A 459 -54.18 31.01 -16.29
N PRO A 460 -55.03 30.08 -16.67
CA PRO A 460 -54.83 28.84 -17.44
C PRO A 460 -54.23 29.04 -18.82
N PRO A 461 -53.38 28.09 -19.31
CA PRO A 461 -52.78 28.18 -20.64
C PRO A 461 -53.87 28.16 -21.72
N LYS A 462 -53.68 28.99 -22.77
CA LYS A 462 -54.67 29.12 -23.86
C LYS A 462 -54.14 28.48 -25.16
N ALA A 463 -55.05 27.85 -25.91
CA ALA A 463 -54.70 27.25 -27.19
C ALA A 463 -54.21 28.32 -28.16
N GLY A 464 -52.99 28.13 -28.74
CA GLY A 464 -52.33 29.08 -29.68
C GLY A 464 -51.61 30.23 -29.00
N GLU A 465 -51.69 30.44 -27.69
CA GLU A 465 -50.97 31.44 -26.95
C GLU A 465 -49.82 30.82 -26.17
N PRO A 466 -48.59 31.34 -26.26
CA PRO A 466 -47.43 30.81 -25.52
C PRO A 466 -47.49 31.18 -24.05
N THR A 467 -47.13 30.22 -23.18
CA THR A 467 -46.94 30.42 -21.74
C THR A 467 -45.58 29.91 -21.33
N GLU A 468 -44.90 30.62 -20.49
CA GLU A 468 -43.56 30.28 -19.99
C GLU A 468 -43.69 29.52 -18.66
N TYR A 469 -42.77 28.54 -18.47
CA TYR A 469 -42.67 27.72 -17.27
C TYR A 469 -41.21 27.54 -16.89
N THR A 470 -40.92 27.57 -15.61
CA THR A 470 -39.62 27.19 -15.06
C THR A 470 -39.62 25.73 -14.67
N VAL A 471 -38.57 25.02 -15.05
CA VAL A 471 -38.34 23.61 -14.71
C VAL A 471 -37.16 23.52 -13.78
N HIS A 472 -37.38 22.97 -12.59
CA HIS A 472 -36.36 22.69 -11.61
C HIS A 472 -35.95 21.21 -11.71
N LEU A 473 -34.64 20.96 -11.68
CA LEU A 473 -34.05 19.65 -11.63
C LEU A 473 -33.25 19.55 -10.35
N LEU A 474 -33.64 18.66 -9.46
CA LEU A 474 -32.98 18.44 -8.17
C LEU A 474 -32.35 17.04 -8.17
N ILE A 475 -31.06 16.96 -7.88
CA ILE A 475 -30.34 15.67 -7.79
C ILE A 475 -29.93 15.42 -6.35
N THR A 476 -30.27 14.22 -5.87
CA THR A 476 -29.88 13.70 -4.56
C THR A 476 -29.08 12.42 -4.73
N ASN A 477 -27.95 12.30 -4.02
CA ASN A 477 -27.07 11.16 -4.10
C ASN A 477 -26.88 10.50 -2.72
N TYR A 478 -27.03 9.18 -2.65
CA TYR A 478 -27.02 8.38 -1.42
C TYR A 478 -25.92 7.33 -1.44
N GLY A 479 -25.21 7.19 -0.35
CA GLY A 479 -24.41 6.01 0.00
C GLY A 479 -23.02 5.92 -0.62
N THR A 480 -22.81 6.45 -1.82
CA THR A 480 -21.50 6.41 -2.51
C THR A 480 -21.23 7.70 -3.27
N ASP A 481 -19.96 8.05 -3.47
CA ASP A 481 -19.60 9.09 -4.44
C ASP A 481 -19.91 8.54 -5.85
N VAL A 482 -20.36 9.40 -6.75
CA VAL A 482 -20.63 9.04 -8.14
C VAL A 482 -19.94 9.96 -9.12
N SER A 483 -19.53 9.40 -10.25
CA SER A 483 -18.90 10.13 -11.36
C SER A 483 -19.67 9.91 -12.67
N ASN A 484 -19.28 10.63 -13.72
CA ASN A 484 -19.89 10.56 -15.05
C ASN A 484 -21.42 10.73 -15.03
N VAL A 485 -21.92 11.66 -14.21
CA VAL A 485 -23.36 11.86 -14.06
C VAL A 485 -23.91 12.50 -15.33
N TYR A 486 -24.88 11.84 -15.91
CA TYR A 486 -25.58 12.29 -17.11
C TYR A 486 -27.09 12.26 -16.91
N MET A 487 -27.69 13.42 -16.93
CA MET A 487 -29.13 13.58 -16.85
C MET A 487 -29.68 14.07 -18.18
N ARG A 488 -30.83 13.57 -18.58
CA ARG A 488 -31.50 13.96 -19.83
C ARG A 488 -33.02 13.95 -19.70
N ALA A 489 -33.63 14.85 -20.47
CA ALA A 489 -35.07 14.91 -20.72
C ALA A 489 -35.30 15.52 -22.10
N PHE A 490 -36.50 15.43 -22.65
CA PHE A 490 -36.83 15.94 -23.97
C PHE A 490 -37.99 16.93 -23.90
N LEU A 491 -37.90 18.00 -24.68
CA LEU A 491 -38.99 18.94 -24.87
C LEU A 491 -39.93 18.41 -25.98
N PRO A 492 -41.26 18.45 -25.80
CA PRO A 492 -42.22 18.14 -26.85
C PRO A 492 -42.16 19.22 -27.98
N GLN A 493 -42.72 18.92 -29.14
CA GLN A 493 -42.62 19.80 -30.32
C GLN A 493 -43.23 21.22 -30.11
N ASN A 494 -44.15 21.32 -29.20
CA ASN A 494 -44.86 22.56 -28.86
C ASN A 494 -44.32 23.25 -27.59
N ALA A 495 -43.09 22.93 -27.18
CA ALA A 495 -42.38 23.62 -26.09
C ALA A 495 -40.98 23.99 -26.56
N ASP A 496 -40.61 25.27 -26.46
CA ASP A 496 -39.34 25.81 -26.92
C ASP A 496 -38.47 26.19 -25.73
N TRP A 497 -37.17 26.05 -25.92
CA TRP A 497 -36.16 26.49 -24.96
C TRP A 497 -35.96 28.00 -25.03
N THR A 498 -36.03 28.70 -23.90
CA THR A 498 -35.88 30.19 -23.91
C THR A 498 -34.42 30.65 -23.78
N GLY A 499 -33.51 29.78 -23.38
CA GLY A 499 -32.13 30.12 -23.10
C GLY A 499 -31.86 30.58 -21.66
N VAL A 500 -32.91 30.79 -20.85
CA VAL A 500 -32.74 31.17 -19.44
C VAL A 500 -32.45 29.92 -18.62
N VAL A 501 -31.27 29.89 -18.02
CA VAL A 501 -30.81 28.74 -17.21
C VAL A 501 -30.04 29.24 -15.99
N LYS A 502 -30.17 28.53 -14.85
CA LYS A 502 -29.43 28.76 -13.61
C LYS A 502 -29.05 27.41 -13.00
N SER A 503 -27.95 27.40 -12.25
CA SER A 503 -27.51 26.26 -11.47
C SER A 503 -26.87 26.71 -10.17
N ASN A 504 -26.86 25.85 -9.17
CA ASN A 504 -26.10 26.09 -7.93
C ASN A 504 -24.68 25.48 -7.98
N ILE A 505 -24.24 25.02 -9.17
CA ILE A 505 -22.87 24.58 -9.47
C ILE A 505 -22.39 25.20 -10.78
N ASP A 506 -21.11 24.98 -11.12
CA ASP A 506 -20.49 25.60 -12.31
C ASP A 506 -21.03 25.10 -13.65
N THR A 507 -21.65 23.92 -13.69
CA THR A 507 -22.28 23.35 -14.89
C THR A 507 -23.76 23.64 -14.92
N VAL A 508 -24.31 23.82 -16.13
CA VAL A 508 -25.73 24.10 -16.38
C VAL A 508 -26.28 23.11 -17.39
N PRO A 509 -27.62 22.84 -17.37
CA PRO A 509 -28.27 22.11 -18.46
C PRO A 509 -28.04 22.77 -19.83
N LEU A 510 -27.83 21.95 -20.83
CA LEU A 510 -27.68 22.33 -22.22
C LEU A 510 -28.83 21.76 -23.06
N TYR A 511 -29.27 22.54 -24.06
CA TYR A 511 -30.32 22.11 -24.97
C TYR A 511 -29.75 21.88 -26.37
N ASN A 512 -30.15 20.76 -26.97
CA ASN A 512 -29.88 20.41 -28.36
C ASN A 512 -31.17 20.60 -29.18
N GLU A 513 -31.18 21.58 -30.10
CA GLU A 513 -32.33 21.90 -30.94
C GLU A 513 -32.74 20.79 -31.90
N GLU A 514 -31.76 20.02 -32.44
CA GLU A 514 -32.03 18.94 -33.40
C GLU A 514 -32.75 17.76 -32.76
N THR A 515 -32.28 17.35 -31.56
CA THR A 515 -32.83 16.21 -30.82
C THR A 515 -33.89 16.63 -29.81
N ARG A 516 -34.04 17.92 -29.53
CA ARG A 516 -34.87 18.50 -28.49
C ARG A 516 -34.55 18.01 -27.09
N GLU A 517 -33.32 17.57 -26.90
CA GLU A 517 -32.80 17.04 -25.64
C GLU A 517 -32.28 18.16 -24.74
N VAL A 518 -32.74 18.16 -23.50
CA VAL A 518 -32.12 18.89 -22.39
C VAL A 518 -31.22 17.92 -21.66
N SER A 519 -29.92 18.18 -21.61
CA SER A 519 -28.95 17.33 -20.94
C SER A 519 -28.11 18.10 -19.93
N TRP A 520 -27.78 17.46 -18.81
CA TRP A 520 -26.91 18.03 -17.79
C TRP A 520 -25.80 17.02 -17.43
N LYS A 521 -24.55 17.40 -17.65
CA LYS A 521 -23.36 16.59 -17.34
C LYS A 521 -22.69 17.16 -16.10
N ILE A 522 -22.36 16.28 -15.16
CA ILE A 522 -21.69 16.62 -13.93
C ILE A 522 -20.60 15.56 -13.73
N ASP A 523 -19.36 16.00 -13.54
CA ASP A 523 -18.23 15.08 -13.45
C ASP A 523 -18.31 14.20 -12.22
N LYS A 524 -18.65 14.81 -11.05
CA LYS A 524 -18.70 14.08 -9.78
C LYS A 524 -19.73 14.68 -8.83
N ILE A 525 -20.45 13.78 -8.12
CA ILE A 525 -21.33 14.14 -7.01
C ILE A 525 -20.89 13.32 -5.79
N ARG A 526 -20.59 13.98 -4.69
CA ARG A 526 -20.26 13.29 -3.43
C ARG A 526 -21.49 12.54 -2.87
N ALA A 527 -21.21 11.46 -2.15
CA ALA A 527 -22.21 10.81 -1.30
C ALA A 527 -22.90 11.84 -0.39
N THR A 528 -24.12 11.58 0.01
CA THR A 528 -24.91 12.43 0.95
C THR A 528 -25.35 13.80 0.40
N LYS A 529 -25.02 14.12 -0.86
CA LYS A 529 -25.45 15.39 -1.48
C LYS A 529 -26.98 15.42 -1.64
N GLY A 530 -27.61 16.45 -1.08
CA GLY A 530 -29.07 16.59 -1.04
C GLY A 530 -29.77 15.85 0.11
N ILE A 531 -28.99 15.25 1.04
CA ILE A 531 -29.49 14.58 2.25
C ILE A 531 -29.12 15.40 3.49
N LEU A 532 -27.85 15.73 3.62
CA LEU A 532 -27.30 16.50 4.75
C LEU A 532 -27.09 17.97 4.39
N ASP A 533 -27.20 18.31 3.13
CA ASP A 533 -27.10 19.64 2.58
C ASP A 533 -28.08 19.81 1.41
N GLU A 534 -28.11 21.00 0.80
CA GLU A 534 -28.97 21.27 -0.35
C GLU A 534 -28.65 20.34 -1.53
N PRO A 535 -29.66 19.83 -2.26
CA PRO A 535 -29.44 19.06 -3.47
C PRO A 535 -28.71 19.86 -4.55
N LEU A 536 -28.12 19.18 -5.51
CA LEU A 536 -27.72 19.87 -6.73
C LEU A 536 -28.98 20.31 -7.46
N ALA A 537 -29.00 21.57 -7.82
CA ALA A 537 -30.17 22.20 -8.43
C ALA A 537 -29.79 22.92 -9.71
N ALA A 538 -30.53 22.66 -10.76
CA ALA A 538 -30.54 23.48 -11.96
C ALA A 538 -31.97 23.86 -12.31
N VAL A 539 -32.13 25.04 -12.91
CA VAL A 539 -33.41 25.58 -13.33
C VAL A 539 -33.27 26.06 -14.75
N PHE A 540 -34.23 25.73 -15.59
CA PHE A 540 -34.32 26.29 -16.94
C PHE A 540 -35.73 26.73 -17.25
N GLN A 541 -35.88 27.63 -18.21
CA GLN A 541 -37.18 28.13 -18.65
C GLN A 541 -37.52 27.60 -20.04
N ILE A 542 -38.77 27.22 -20.20
CA ILE A 542 -39.36 26.82 -21.48
C ILE A 542 -40.57 27.67 -21.77
N LYS A 543 -40.91 27.75 -23.05
CA LYS A 543 -42.11 28.43 -23.57
C LYS A 543 -42.95 27.40 -24.29
N ALA A 544 -44.12 27.05 -23.75
CA ALA A 544 -45.02 26.05 -24.31
C ALA A 544 -46.25 26.72 -24.93
N THR A 545 -46.59 26.27 -26.15
CA THR A 545 -47.74 26.76 -26.90
C THR A 545 -48.74 25.61 -27.09
N PRO A 546 -49.85 25.56 -26.34
CA PRO A 546 -50.83 24.49 -26.48
C PRO A 546 -51.52 24.51 -27.84
N ASN A 547 -51.82 23.37 -28.37
CA ASN A 547 -52.60 23.20 -29.59
C ASN A 547 -54.11 23.08 -29.26
N SER A 548 -54.94 23.25 -30.27
CA SER A 548 -56.38 23.01 -30.13
C SER A 548 -56.75 21.57 -29.70
N SER A 549 -55.89 20.60 -29.94
CA SER A 549 -56.04 19.22 -29.47
C SER A 549 -55.82 19.06 -27.95
N ASP A 550 -55.19 20.02 -27.30
CA ASP A 550 -54.90 20.02 -25.87
C ASP A 550 -56.04 20.60 -25.04
N LEU A 551 -57.08 21.13 -25.68
CA LEU A 551 -58.23 21.75 -24.99
C LEU A 551 -58.87 20.83 -23.95
N GLY A 552 -59.00 21.33 -22.73
CA GLY A 552 -59.56 20.60 -21.58
C GLY A 552 -58.59 19.59 -20.94
N ASN A 553 -57.40 19.40 -21.50
CA ASN A 553 -56.36 18.52 -21.00
C ASN A 553 -55.16 19.32 -20.44
N PHE A 554 -54.25 18.60 -19.82
CA PHE A 554 -52.92 19.14 -19.45
C PHE A 554 -51.94 18.93 -20.62
N GLN A 555 -51.25 19.97 -21.01
CA GLN A 555 -50.20 19.91 -22.05
C GLN A 555 -48.92 19.31 -21.45
N GLY A 556 -48.19 18.46 -22.20
CA GLY A 556 -46.84 18.02 -21.86
C GLY A 556 -45.82 19.20 -21.92
N LEU A 557 -44.99 19.30 -20.90
CA LEU A 557 -43.94 20.31 -20.81
C LEU A 557 -42.55 19.72 -21.02
N VAL A 558 -42.27 18.59 -20.36
CA VAL A 558 -40.99 17.88 -20.42
C VAL A 558 -41.26 16.37 -20.33
N SER A 559 -40.54 15.55 -21.09
CA SER A 559 -40.62 14.08 -20.96
C SER A 559 -40.19 13.60 -19.57
N ALA A 560 -40.35 12.31 -19.28
CA ALA A 560 -39.70 11.72 -18.12
C ALA A 560 -38.19 12.07 -18.11
N THR A 561 -37.72 12.51 -16.96
CA THR A 561 -36.30 12.84 -16.74
C THR A 561 -35.58 11.58 -16.29
N VAL A 562 -34.46 11.28 -16.91
CA VAL A 562 -33.61 10.12 -16.60
C VAL A 562 -32.22 10.60 -16.21
N ILE A 563 -31.66 10.00 -15.16
CA ILE A 563 -30.29 10.22 -14.70
C ILE A 563 -29.53 8.90 -14.67
N SER A 564 -28.29 8.92 -15.12
CA SER A 564 -27.33 7.81 -14.93
C SER A 564 -26.03 8.32 -14.35
N ALA A 565 -25.30 7.48 -13.63
CA ALA A 565 -24.03 7.79 -13.03
C ALA A 565 -23.23 6.50 -12.78
N THR A 566 -21.91 6.62 -12.68
CA THR A 566 -21.02 5.53 -12.24
C THR A 566 -20.82 5.61 -10.74
N ASP A 567 -21.11 4.55 -10.02
CA ASP A 567 -20.81 4.40 -8.59
C ASP A 567 -19.29 4.19 -8.39
N ASP A 568 -18.63 5.11 -7.74
CA ASP A 568 -17.16 5.08 -7.56
C ASP A 568 -16.70 3.95 -6.60
N PHE A 569 -17.60 3.43 -5.75
CA PHE A 569 -17.28 2.37 -4.80
C PHE A 569 -17.46 0.96 -5.37
N THR A 570 -18.53 0.77 -6.14
CA THR A 570 -18.89 -0.56 -6.67
C THR A 570 -18.57 -0.72 -8.14
N GLY A 571 -18.34 0.39 -8.87
CA GLY A 571 -18.16 0.41 -10.32
C GLY A 571 -19.45 0.20 -11.12
N LEU A 572 -20.60 0.07 -10.45
CA LEU A 572 -21.88 -0.14 -11.14
C LEU A 572 -22.43 1.15 -11.73
N GLU A 573 -23.20 1.00 -12.81
CA GLU A 573 -24.05 2.07 -13.30
C GLU A 573 -25.30 2.20 -12.40
N LEU A 574 -25.49 3.39 -11.85
CA LEU A 574 -26.70 3.78 -11.13
C LEU A 574 -27.63 4.53 -12.09
N THR A 575 -28.92 4.26 -12.00
CA THR A 575 -29.95 4.95 -12.78
C THR A 575 -31.08 5.42 -11.91
N GLY A 576 -31.64 6.58 -12.24
CA GLY A 576 -32.84 7.12 -11.61
C GLY A 576 -33.72 7.77 -12.65
N SER A 577 -35.00 7.95 -12.34
CA SER A 577 -35.92 8.65 -13.24
C SER A 577 -37.02 9.34 -12.46
N ASP A 578 -37.58 10.36 -13.07
CA ASP A 578 -38.79 11.04 -12.61
C ASP A 578 -39.83 11.13 -13.75
N ILE A 579 -41.07 11.34 -13.38
CA ILE A 579 -42.17 11.33 -14.33
C ILE A 579 -42.12 12.56 -15.26
N ALA A 580 -42.88 12.47 -16.36
CA ALA A 580 -43.03 13.59 -17.30
C ALA A 580 -43.80 14.75 -16.62
N LEU A 581 -43.33 15.97 -16.92
CA LEU A 581 -43.96 17.20 -16.43
C LEU A 581 -45.04 17.69 -17.40
N THR A 582 -46.13 18.17 -16.84
CA THR A 582 -47.24 18.72 -17.59
C THR A 582 -47.70 20.05 -16.98
N THR A 583 -48.60 20.77 -17.66
CA THR A 583 -49.21 21.97 -17.13
C THR A 583 -50.12 21.75 -15.92
N SER A 584 -50.22 20.49 -15.40
CA SER A 584 -50.92 20.24 -14.12
C SER A 584 -50.22 20.92 -12.93
N LEU A 585 -48.89 21.13 -13.03
CA LEU A 585 -48.04 21.82 -12.06
C LEU A 585 -48.33 21.48 -10.60
N PRO A 586 -48.22 20.22 -10.18
CA PRO A 586 -48.65 19.79 -8.83
C PRO A 586 -47.83 20.44 -7.70
N ASP A 587 -46.62 20.91 -8.02
CA ASP A 587 -45.69 21.58 -7.07
C ASP A 587 -45.88 23.10 -7.02
N ASP A 588 -46.67 23.71 -7.96
CA ASP A 588 -46.99 25.15 -7.95
C ASP A 588 -48.30 25.38 -7.21
N VAL A 589 -48.20 25.75 -5.95
CA VAL A 589 -49.34 25.98 -5.06
C VAL A 589 -50.25 27.14 -5.54
N THR A 590 -49.80 27.97 -6.47
CA THR A 590 -50.58 29.10 -7.03
C THR A 590 -51.48 28.65 -8.16
N VAL A 591 -51.26 27.46 -8.72
CA VAL A 591 -52.06 26.86 -9.78
C VAL A 591 -52.97 25.84 -9.18
N GLY A 592 -54.25 26.13 -9.10
CA GLY A 592 -55.25 25.18 -8.54
C GLY A 592 -55.31 23.90 -9.35
N GLN A 593 -55.94 22.84 -8.78
CA GLN A 593 -55.97 21.46 -9.30
C GLN A 593 -56.34 21.33 -10.79
N ASN A 594 -57.13 22.24 -11.34
CA ASN A 594 -57.49 22.32 -12.76
C ASN A 594 -56.95 23.59 -13.46
N GLY A 595 -56.17 24.41 -12.76
CA GLY A 595 -55.71 25.69 -13.26
C GLY A 595 -54.69 25.59 -14.41
N GLY A 596 -54.11 24.44 -14.62
CA GLY A 596 -53.20 24.15 -15.75
C GLY A 596 -53.88 23.48 -16.96
N ARG A 597 -55.20 23.31 -16.99
CA ARG A 597 -55.90 22.80 -18.17
C ARG A 597 -55.97 23.86 -19.27
N VAL A 598 -55.72 23.42 -20.48
CA VAL A 598 -55.76 24.30 -21.66
C VAL A 598 -57.19 24.78 -21.92
N VAL A 599 -57.33 26.10 -22.02
CA VAL A 599 -58.59 26.77 -22.34
C VAL A 599 -58.57 27.34 -23.77
N PRO A 600 -59.73 27.68 -24.34
CA PRO A 600 -59.79 28.29 -25.68
C PRO A 600 -59.03 29.61 -25.78
#